data_719df2bd03f4dc60553e7a47878f1f04
#
_entry.id   719df2bd03f4dc60553e7a47878f1f04
#
_cell.length_a   1.000
_cell.length_b   1.000
_cell.length_c   1.000
_cell.angle_alpha   90.00
_cell.angle_beta   90.00
_cell.angle_gamma   90.00
#
_symmetry.space_group_name_H-M   'P 1'
#
loop_
_entity.id
_entity.type
_entity.pdbx_description
1 polymer ?
#
loop_
_entity_poly.entity_id
_entity_poly.type
_entity_poly.pdbx_seq_one_letter_code
_entity_poly.pdbx_strand_id
1 'polypeptide(L)'
;MIVKNEAHVIVTTLDNLAKYITFDYWVICDTGSTDGTQDIIRKYFASKEIPGEIVQHEWQDFGHNRTLSLRAGYNKSDYLLIFDADDSMHGNFTLPVKWTHDCYLLKFGSGMTYYRPQLINNRKKWMYVGVLHEYLKAEEPVNGECYLDGDYFIDSGKTGDRSKDPQKYQKDAQILKAAYYKEKEAGNDLANRYAFYCAQSFKDSNQVDDAIEWYTLVADTLPNWVQERYYSCVMLGQLYERKGNFEKSIYYFLKSSEFDSERIEGVVFACDRLRRANMHQLVMMLYHKYKNYNPDPKNKLFLFREPYEGLFEYSASISALNTKEKPLGFSCARKIILGTTNDNIKNAIFDVLRFYIHELLDDIDSLDMFYILTSIIHTSSNPALATIWNLLFKKHKNDLIKTPKPIKVKSTTVEVFLSFTSCKRLDLFEQTVNSIMNHFLDKEKIDYWFCVD
;
A
#
# COMPACT_ATOMS: atom_id res chain seq x y z
N MET A 1 12.89 19.53 6.37
CA MET A 1 13.42 18.25 6.86
C MET A 1 14.08 18.45 8.20
N ILE A 2 13.97 17.49 9.15
CA ILE A 2 14.79 17.42 10.37
C ILE A 2 15.72 16.22 10.26
N VAL A 3 16.94 16.34 10.78
CA VAL A 3 17.97 15.27 10.71
C VAL A 3 18.69 15.09 12.03
N LYS A 4 19.16 13.85 12.27
CA LYS A 4 20.12 13.52 13.34
C LYS A 4 20.84 12.23 12.98
N ASN A 5 22.15 12.30 12.70
CA ASN A 5 23.00 11.16 12.34
C ASN A 5 22.52 10.37 11.11
N GLU A 6 22.23 11.08 10.02
CA GLU A 6 21.70 10.52 8.77
C GLU A 6 22.75 10.45 7.63
N ALA A 7 24.06 10.54 7.98
CA ALA A 7 25.14 10.53 6.98
C ALA A 7 25.09 9.32 6.02
N HIS A 8 24.58 8.19 6.50
CA HIS A 8 24.52 6.94 5.74
C HIS A 8 23.38 6.87 4.73
N VAL A 9 22.34 7.73 4.82
CA VAL A 9 21.13 7.65 3.99
C VAL A 9 20.81 8.95 3.27
N ILE A 10 21.21 10.11 3.81
CA ILE A 10 20.75 11.42 3.35
C ILE A 10 20.99 11.69 1.86
N VAL A 11 22.14 11.29 1.32
CA VAL A 11 22.44 11.49 -0.11
C VAL A 11 21.49 10.69 -0.99
N THR A 12 21.20 9.46 -0.62
CA THR A 12 20.25 8.59 -1.34
C THR A 12 18.85 9.22 -1.38
N THR A 13 18.40 9.78 -0.26
CA THR A 13 17.11 10.48 -0.16
C THR A 13 17.08 11.74 -1.02
N LEU A 14 18.13 12.56 -0.95
CA LEU A 14 18.23 13.80 -1.76
C LEU A 14 18.31 13.48 -3.27
N ASP A 15 19.07 12.46 -3.67
CA ASP A 15 19.13 12.01 -5.07
C ASP A 15 17.79 11.41 -5.54
N ASN A 16 17.06 10.75 -4.67
CA ASN A 16 15.72 10.27 -4.98
C ASN A 16 14.78 11.44 -5.24
N LEU A 17 14.72 12.43 -4.34
CA LEU A 17 13.88 13.60 -4.50
C LEU A 17 14.22 14.42 -5.76
N ALA A 18 15.50 14.57 -6.06
CA ALA A 18 15.96 15.33 -7.23
C ALA A 18 15.51 14.74 -8.59
N LYS A 19 15.05 13.49 -8.63
CA LYS A 19 14.45 12.88 -9.83
C LYS A 19 13.05 13.40 -10.12
N TYR A 20 12.35 13.88 -9.10
CA TYR A 20 10.93 14.26 -9.17
C TYR A 20 10.70 15.75 -9.04
N ILE A 21 11.55 16.44 -8.29
CA ILE A 21 11.34 17.84 -7.91
C ILE A 21 12.65 18.63 -8.07
N THR A 22 12.55 19.78 -8.72
CA THR A 22 13.61 20.78 -8.71
C THR A 22 13.35 21.76 -7.56
N PHE A 23 14.34 21.98 -6.71
CA PHE A 23 14.24 22.87 -5.56
C PHE A 23 14.89 24.21 -5.84
N ASP A 24 14.21 25.31 -5.48
CA ASP A 24 14.76 26.66 -5.54
C ASP A 24 15.52 27.04 -4.25
N TYR A 25 15.13 26.40 -3.14
CA TYR A 25 15.73 26.64 -1.82
C TYR A 25 15.56 25.41 -0.92
N TRP A 26 16.53 25.15 -0.05
CA TRP A 26 16.45 24.06 0.93
C TRP A 26 16.68 24.55 2.36
N VAL A 27 15.96 23.94 3.32
CA VAL A 27 16.15 24.13 4.76
C VAL A 27 16.17 22.77 5.43
N ILE A 28 17.25 22.45 6.12
CA ILE A 28 17.38 21.22 6.90
C ILE A 28 17.76 21.59 8.31
N CYS A 29 16.96 21.16 9.29
CA CYS A 29 17.20 21.40 10.70
C CYS A 29 17.91 20.21 11.31
N ASP A 30 19.12 20.43 11.79
CA ASP A 30 19.92 19.43 12.49
C ASP A 30 19.66 19.48 13.98
N THR A 31 19.41 18.31 14.59
CA THR A 31 19.09 18.19 16.01
C THR A 31 20.23 17.55 16.83
N GLY A 32 21.46 17.78 16.40
CA GLY A 32 22.67 17.35 17.10
C GLY A 32 23.35 16.14 16.44
N SER A 33 23.58 16.20 15.12
CA SER A 33 24.38 15.18 14.41
C SER A 33 25.86 15.28 14.76
N THR A 34 26.50 14.12 14.87
CA THR A 34 27.94 13.96 15.19
C THR A 34 28.69 13.10 14.16
N ASP A 35 28.00 12.62 13.11
CA ASP A 35 28.49 11.66 12.14
C ASP A 35 28.92 12.30 10.79
N GLY A 36 28.93 13.64 10.70
CA GLY A 36 29.23 14.36 9.47
C GLY A 36 28.05 14.65 8.56
N THR A 37 26.80 14.32 8.97
CA THR A 37 25.57 14.59 8.22
C THR A 37 25.52 16.02 7.67
N GLN A 38 25.84 17.02 8.48
CA GLN A 38 25.77 18.44 8.08
C GLN A 38 26.72 18.77 6.92
N ASP A 39 27.95 18.27 6.96
CA ASP A 39 28.93 18.54 5.92
C ASP A 39 28.58 17.84 4.59
N ILE A 40 27.99 16.67 4.68
CA ILE A 40 27.49 15.94 3.52
C ILE A 40 26.36 16.72 2.85
N ILE A 41 25.40 17.24 3.62
CA ILE A 41 24.29 18.05 3.11
C ILE A 41 24.80 19.33 2.43
N ARG A 42 25.71 20.07 3.08
CA ARG A 42 26.29 21.29 2.49
C ARG A 42 27.00 21.01 1.17
N LYS A 43 27.83 19.96 1.12
CA LYS A 43 28.54 19.55 -0.09
C LYS A 43 27.57 19.14 -1.21
N TYR A 44 26.51 18.42 -0.87
CA TYR A 44 25.51 17.97 -1.83
C TYR A 44 24.84 19.16 -2.54
N PHE A 45 24.29 20.10 -1.80
CA PHE A 45 23.59 21.24 -2.39
C PHE A 45 24.53 22.26 -3.04
N ALA A 46 25.75 22.44 -2.52
CA ALA A 46 26.77 23.26 -3.16
C ALA A 46 27.17 22.71 -4.54
N SER A 47 27.27 21.38 -4.69
CA SER A 47 27.57 20.74 -5.98
C SER A 47 26.47 20.91 -7.03
N LYS A 48 25.25 21.23 -6.60
CA LYS A 48 24.08 21.45 -7.47
C LYS A 48 23.70 22.94 -7.60
N GLU A 49 24.49 23.82 -6.98
CA GLU A 49 24.29 25.29 -6.99
C GLU A 49 22.87 25.68 -6.45
N ILE A 50 22.28 24.87 -5.56
CA ILE A 50 20.99 25.18 -4.94
C ILE A 50 21.23 25.91 -3.62
N PRO A 51 20.71 27.15 -3.45
CA PRO A 51 20.86 27.89 -2.21
C PRO A 51 20.04 27.31 -1.08
N GLY A 52 20.52 27.43 0.15
CA GLY A 52 19.80 26.98 1.33
C GLY A 52 20.64 27.02 2.60
N GLU A 53 20.12 26.44 3.66
CA GLU A 53 20.78 26.52 4.97
C GLU A 53 20.52 25.30 5.86
N ILE A 54 21.50 25.01 6.72
CA ILE A 54 21.33 24.14 7.89
C ILE A 54 21.09 25.03 9.10
N VAL A 55 20.00 24.75 9.82
CA VAL A 55 19.69 25.38 11.12
C VAL A 55 19.86 24.34 12.23
N GLN A 56 20.48 24.72 13.32
CA GLN A 56 20.70 23.83 14.45
C GLN A 56 19.73 24.15 15.59
N HIS A 57 19.08 23.10 16.12
CA HIS A 57 18.21 23.19 17.27
C HIS A 57 18.48 22.02 18.21
N GLU A 58 18.41 22.28 19.52
CA GLU A 58 18.39 21.21 20.51
C GLU A 58 17.15 20.36 20.31
N TRP A 59 17.30 19.06 20.53
CA TRP A 59 16.18 18.12 20.48
C TRP A 59 15.28 18.28 21.69
N GLN A 60 13.99 18.48 21.46
CA GLN A 60 12.96 18.43 22.49
C GLN A 60 11.97 17.29 22.25
N ASP A 61 11.20 17.36 21.14
CA ASP A 61 10.30 16.34 20.64
C ASP A 61 10.03 16.57 19.14
N PHE A 62 9.32 15.65 18.50
CA PHE A 62 9.06 15.75 17.07
C PHE A 62 8.23 16.98 16.69
N GLY A 63 7.13 17.24 17.37
CA GLY A 63 6.27 18.39 17.07
C GLY A 63 7.00 19.71 17.22
N HIS A 64 7.78 19.87 18.29
CA HIS A 64 8.60 21.06 18.53
C HIS A 64 9.64 21.25 17.42
N ASN A 65 10.49 20.25 17.17
CA ASN A 65 11.58 20.38 16.22
C ASN A 65 11.11 20.49 14.77
N ARG A 66 10.03 19.79 14.38
CA ARG A 66 9.41 19.98 13.07
C ARG A 66 8.80 21.39 12.93
N THR A 67 8.18 21.93 13.97
CA THR A 67 7.67 23.30 13.95
C THR A 67 8.81 24.32 13.76
N LEU A 68 9.93 24.15 14.44
CA LEU A 68 11.12 25.00 14.23
C LEU A 68 11.65 24.90 12.79
N SER A 69 11.61 23.69 12.21
CA SER A 69 11.98 23.49 10.80
C SER A 69 11.06 24.24 9.84
N LEU A 70 9.74 24.23 10.07
CA LEU A 70 8.79 25.02 9.28
C LEU A 70 9.05 26.53 9.43
N ARG A 71 9.33 27.00 10.62
CA ARG A 71 9.66 28.43 10.90
C ARG A 71 10.92 28.86 10.18
N ALA A 72 11.97 28.04 10.16
CA ALA A 72 13.20 28.32 9.43
C ALA A 72 12.96 28.41 7.92
N GLY A 73 12.03 27.61 7.35
CA GLY A 73 11.66 27.66 5.94
C GLY A 73 10.64 28.74 5.56
N TYR A 74 10.00 29.40 6.54
CA TYR A 74 8.89 30.32 6.30
C TYR A 74 9.26 31.47 5.35
N ASN A 75 8.40 31.72 4.34
CA ASN A 75 8.56 32.75 3.31
C ASN A 75 9.80 32.61 2.39
N LYS A 76 10.54 31.49 2.41
CA LYS A 76 11.71 31.25 1.55
C LYS A 76 11.33 30.81 0.13
N SER A 77 10.13 30.31 -0.06
CA SER A 77 9.56 29.87 -1.33
C SER A 77 8.03 30.02 -1.31
N ASP A 78 7.33 29.75 -2.41
CA ASP A 78 5.88 29.79 -2.45
C ASP A 78 5.25 28.56 -1.76
N TYR A 79 5.82 27.38 -2.01
CA TYR A 79 5.43 26.13 -1.35
C TYR A 79 6.63 25.47 -0.70
N LEU A 80 6.37 24.73 0.37
CA LEU A 80 7.37 23.98 1.12
C LEU A 80 7.03 22.49 1.07
N LEU A 81 7.97 21.67 0.59
CA LEU A 81 7.89 20.21 0.69
C LEU A 81 8.43 19.77 2.05
N ILE A 82 7.62 19.03 2.78
CA ILE A 82 8.01 18.34 4.01
C ILE A 82 8.42 16.92 3.63
N PHE A 83 9.63 16.49 4.06
CA PHE A 83 10.11 15.15 3.75
C PHE A 83 11.04 14.65 4.84
N ASP A 84 10.97 13.35 5.17
CA ASP A 84 11.83 12.74 6.16
C ASP A 84 13.15 12.28 5.53
N ALA A 85 14.20 12.19 6.35
CA ALA A 85 15.58 11.99 5.87
C ALA A 85 15.82 10.59 5.26
N ASP A 86 14.93 9.64 5.51
CA ASP A 86 14.99 8.26 5.04
C ASP A 86 13.76 7.83 4.22
N ASP A 87 12.84 8.75 3.90
CA ASP A 87 11.73 8.49 2.99
C ASP A 87 12.20 8.42 1.54
N SER A 88 11.46 7.71 0.68
CA SER A 88 11.73 7.63 -0.75
C SER A 88 10.45 7.71 -1.58
N MET A 89 10.50 8.44 -2.69
CA MET A 89 9.41 8.57 -3.65
C MET A 89 9.58 7.57 -4.79
N HIS A 90 8.48 6.93 -5.22
CA HIS A 90 8.45 5.89 -6.26
C HIS A 90 7.33 6.17 -7.26
N GLY A 91 7.48 5.65 -8.50
CA GLY A 91 6.47 5.76 -9.57
C GLY A 91 6.56 7.07 -10.33
N ASN A 92 5.42 7.57 -10.83
CA ASN A 92 5.34 8.72 -11.71
C ASN A 92 4.71 9.93 -10.98
N PHE A 93 5.50 10.59 -10.14
CA PHE A 93 5.04 11.79 -9.45
C PHE A 93 5.19 13.04 -10.30
N THR A 94 4.18 13.90 -10.30
CA THR A 94 4.21 15.23 -10.92
C THR A 94 3.61 16.29 -10.00
N LEU A 95 4.24 17.45 -9.95
CA LEU A 95 3.72 18.58 -9.21
C LEU A 95 2.45 19.14 -9.87
N PRO A 96 1.55 19.80 -9.11
CA PRO A 96 0.36 20.44 -9.67
C PRO A 96 0.73 21.49 -10.73
N VAL A 97 0.03 21.48 -11.86
CA VAL A 97 0.19 22.53 -12.90
C VAL A 97 -0.35 23.87 -12.39
N LYS A 98 -1.39 23.85 -11.57
CA LYS A 98 -1.97 25.02 -10.91
C LYS A 98 -2.03 24.81 -9.41
N TRP A 99 -1.50 25.75 -8.66
CA TRP A 99 -1.48 25.74 -7.21
C TRP A 99 -2.69 26.52 -6.68
N THR A 100 -3.72 25.79 -6.24
CA THR A 100 -5.01 26.36 -5.86
C THR A 100 -5.38 26.14 -4.39
N HIS A 101 -4.64 25.29 -3.69
CA HIS A 101 -4.89 24.94 -2.28
C HIS A 101 -3.65 25.27 -1.43
N ASP A 102 -3.87 25.50 -0.16
CA ASP A 102 -2.78 25.80 0.77
C ASP A 102 -2.10 24.53 1.31
N CYS A 103 -2.73 23.36 1.12
CA CYS A 103 -2.19 22.06 1.55
C CYS A 103 -2.44 21.00 0.48
N TYR A 104 -1.40 20.23 0.16
CA TYR A 104 -1.52 19.06 -0.71
C TYR A 104 -1.05 17.82 0.02
N LEU A 105 -1.92 16.80 0.01
CA LEU A 105 -1.67 15.52 0.63
C LEU A 105 -1.10 14.54 -0.39
N LEU A 106 0.05 13.95 -0.08
CA LEU A 106 0.72 12.97 -0.91
C LEU A 106 0.44 11.56 -0.40
N LYS A 107 0.41 10.62 -1.36
CA LYS A 107 0.13 9.21 -1.10
C LYS A 107 1.35 8.49 -0.55
N PHE A 108 1.15 7.74 0.54
CA PHE A 108 2.13 6.88 1.20
C PHE A 108 1.75 5.40 1.11
N GLY A 109 2.77 4.56 1.03
CA GLY A 109 2.69 3.10 1.12
C GLY A 109 2.29 2.40 -0.18
N SER A 110 2.89 1.26 -0.43
CA SER A 110 2.59 0.37 -1.57
C SER A 110 1.54 -0.69 -1.23
N GLY A 111 1.59 -1.24 0.00
CA GLY A 111 0.68 -2.30 0.48
C GLY A 111 -0.47 -1.78 1.35
N MET A 112 -0.17 -0.78 2.18
CA MET A 112 -1.15 -0.06 3.00
C MET A 112 -1.09 1.41 2.60
N THR A 113 -2.21 1.96 2.10
CA THR A 113 -2.25 3.31 1.54
C THR A 113 -2.87 4.30 2.51
N TYR A 114 -2.23 5.46 2.65
CA TYR A 114 -2.73 6.62 3.39
C TYR A 114 -2.17 7.91 2.80
N TYR A 115 -2.73 9.04 3.19
CA TYR A 115 -2.29 10.34 2.71
C TYR A 115 -1.80 11.21 3.86
N ARG A 116 -0.75 11.99 3.60
CA ARG A 116 -0.18 12.95 4.56
C ARG A 116 0.01 14.32 3.92
N PRO A 117 -0.25 15.43 4.65
CA PRO A 117 0.15 16.76 4.24
C PRO A 117 1.67 16.82 4.02
N GLN A 118 2.10 17.10 2.80
CA GLN A 118 3.53 17.15 2.46
C GLN A 118 3.94 18.40 1.68
N LEU A 119 3.01 19.02 0.94
CA LEU A 119 3.26 20.28 0.27
C LEU A 119 2.32 21.35 0.85
N ILE A 120 2.89 22.40 1.40
CA ILE A 120 2.12 23.46 2.08
C ILE A 120 2.47 24.84 1.52
N ASN A 121 1.48 25.72 1.47
CA ASN A 121 1.69 27.12 1.13
C ASN A 121 2.61 27.79 2.16
N ASN A 122 3.79 28.18 1.74
CA ASN A 122 4.84 28.69 2.61
C ASN A 122 4.66 30.19 2.96
N ARG A 123 3.60 30.84 2.47
CA ARG A 123 3.16 32.20 2.87
C ARG A 123 2.23 32.14 4.09
N LYS A 124 1.83 30.92 4.53
CA LYS A 124 1.02 30.64 5.70
C LYS A 124 1.88 30.07 6.84
N LYS A 125 1.45 30.33 8.06
CA LYS A 125 2.11 29.78 9.24
C LYS A 125 1.53 28.41 9.61
N TRP A 126 2.43 27.47 9.80
CA TRP A 126 2.10 26.09 10.14
C TRP A 126 2.88 25.66 11.37
N MET A 127 2.31 24.72 12.11
CA MET A 127 2.95 24.08 13.25
C MET A 127 2.62 22.59 13.30
N TYR A 128 3.47 21.83 13.95
CA TYR A 128 3.16 20.44 14.32
C TYR A 128 2.66 20.36 15.76
N VAL A 129 1.61 19.56 15.95
CA VAL A 129 0.98 19.33 17.26
C VAL A 129 1.20 17.87 17.65
N GLY A 130 1.78 17.65 18.83
CA GLY A 130 2.03 16.34 19.40
C GLY A 130 3.52 16.03 19.59
N VAL A 131 3.85 15.33 20.68
CA VAL A 131 5.25 14.97 21.02
C VAL A 131 5.81 13.88 20.14
N LEU A 132 4.92 13.00 19.65
CA LEU A 132 5.20 11.88 18.73
C LEU A 132 3.92 11.57 17.95
N HIS A 133 4.06 11.12 16.68
CA HIS A 133 2.93 10.99 15.74
C HIS A 133 2.14 12.30 15.62
N GLU A 134 2.88 13.36 15.59
CA GLU A 134 2.41 14.72 15.45
C GLU A 134 1.66 14.93 14.12
N TYR A 135 0.74 15.87 14.10
CA TYR A 135 0.02 16.26 12.90
C TYR A 135 0.25 17.73 12.57
N LEU A 136 0.22 18.03 11.28
CA LEU A 136 0.37 19.39 10.78
C LEU A 136 -0.92 20.19 10.99
N LYS A 137 -0.78 21.42 11.50
CA LYS A 137 -1.89 22.36 11.73
C LYS A 137 -1.51 23.75 11.23
N ALA A 138 -2.43 24.38 10.49
CA ALA A 138 -2.29 25.80 10.17
C ALA A 138 -2.60 26.66 11.40
N GLU A 139 -1.86 27.75 11.59
CA GLU A 139 -2.10 28.71 12.66
C GLU A 139 -3.05 29.85 12.24
N GLU A 140 -3.45 29.85 10.97
CA GLU A 140 -4.34 30.83 10.36
C GLU A 140 -5.26 30.15 9.32
N PRO A 141 -6.34 30.79 8.87
CA PRO A 141 -7.23 30.20 7.88
C PRO A 141 -6.52 29.87 6.56
N VAL A 142 -6.78 28.67 6.04
CA VAL A 142 -6.19 28.15 4.80
C VAL A 142 -7.26 27.83 3.76
N ASN A 143 -6.87 27.88 2.48
CA ASN A 143 -7.73 27.55 1.37
C ASN A 143 -7.68 26.04 1.05
N GLY A 144 -8.23 25.25 1.97
CA GLY A 144 -8.50 23.82 1.76
C GLY A 144 -7.30 22.92 1.57
N GLU A 145 -7.62 21.65 1.41
CA GLU A 145 -6.68 20.56 1.18
C GLU A 145 -6.98 19.87 -0.16
N CYS A 146 -5.95 19.41 -0.86
CA CYS A 146 -6.07 18.67 -2.12
C CYS A 146 -5.25 17.38 -2.06
N TYR A 147 -5.87 16.26 -2.41
CA TYR A 147 -5.19 14.99 -2.57
C TYR A 147 -4.50 14.95 -3.93
N LEU A 148 -3.19 14.75 -3.95
CA LEU A 148 -2.46 14.50 -5.18
C LEU A 148 -2.52 13.02 -5.51
N ASP A 149 -3.42 12.69 -6.43
CA ASP A 149 -3.57 11.33 -6.97
C ASP A 149 -2.52 11.07 -8.06
N GLY A 150 -2.22 9.82 -8.33
CA GLY A 150 -1.28 9.43 -9.38
C GLY A 150 -0.71 8.04 -9.17
N ASP A 151 0.03 7.58 -10.16
CA ASP A 151 0.77 6.31 -10.11
C ASP A 151 2.12 6.50 -9.41
N TYR A 152 2.06 6.93 -8.16
CA TYR A 152 3.22 7.11 -7.30
C TYR A 152 2.87 6.81 -5.85
N PHE A 153 3.88 6.62 -5.04
CA PHE A 153 3.78 6.59 -3.58
C PHE A 153 5.09 7.01 -2.91
N ILE A 154 4.99 7.45 -1.66
CA ILE A 154 6.14 7.66 -0.80
C ILE A 154 6.24 6.43 0.11
N ASP A 155 7.41 5.80 0.15
CA ASP A 155 7.72 4.77 1.12
C ASP A 155 8.36 5.41 2.34
N SER A 156 7.73 5.20 3.51
CA SER A 156 8.29 5.66 4.78
C SER A 156 9.50 4.82 5.15
N GLY A 157 10.65 5.47 5.19
CA GLY A 157 11.92 4.83 5.48
C GLY A 157 11.97 4.18 6.87
N LYS A 158 12.79 3.13 6.93
CA LYS A 158 13.14 2.44 8.19
C LYS A 158 14.65 2.36 8.36
N THR A 159 15.38 3.16 7.61
CA THR A 159 16.85 3.14 7.55
C THR A 159 17.49 4.29 8.33
N GLY A 160 16.71 5.27 8.76
CA GLY A 160 17.18 6.36 9.60
C GLY A 160 17.80 5.89 10.92
N ASP A 161 18.65 6.73 11.52
CA ASP A 161 19.43 6.37 12.72
C ASP A 161 18.56 5.91 13.90
N ARG A 162 17.41 6.54 14.11
CA ARG A 162 16.44 6.14 15.15
C ARG A 162 15.90 4.72 14.93
N SER A 163 15.83 4.25 13.68
CA SER A 163 15.32 2.91 13.36
C SER A 163 16.29 1.78 13.70
N LYS A 164 17.57 2.11 13.98
CA LYS A 164 18.57 1.15 14.47
C LYS A 164 18.37 0.76 15.94
N ASP A 165 17.61 1.54 16.70
CA ASP A 165 17.32 1.24 18.12
C ASP A 165 16.27 0.12 18.23
N PRO A 166 16.62 -1.10 18.68
CA PRO A 166 15.69 -2.20 18.82
C PRO A 166 14.58 -1.93 19.86
N GLN A 167 14.81 -0.99 20.76
CA GLN A 167 13.84 -0.58 21.78
C GLN A 167 13.00 0.63 21.36
N LYS A 168 13.12 1.11 20.12
CA LYS A 168 12.42 2.29 19.61
C LYS A 168 10.95 2.30 19.99
N TYR A 169 10.21 1.26 19.61
CA TYR A 169 8.77 1.21 19.84
C TYR A 169 8.39 1.07 21.32
N GLN A 170 9.22 0.41 22.11
CA GLN A 170 9.01 0.35 23.56
C GLN A 170 9.17 1.73 24.21
N LYS A 171 10.19 2.50 23.81
CA LYS A 171 10.40 3.89 24.27
C LYS A 171 9.26 4.79 23.78
N ASP A 172 8.81 4.63 22.53
CA ASP A 172 7.68 5.37 21.98
C ASP A 172 6.40 5.13 22.77
N ALA A 173 6.10 3.87 23.12
CA ALA A 173 4.95 3.53 23.93
C ALA A 173 4.98 4.26 25.30
N GLN A 174 6.15 4.33 25.95
CA GLN A 174 6.27 5.01 27.24
C GLN A 174 6.10 6.53 27.11
N ILE A 175 6.68 7.15 26.07
CA ILE A 175 6.51 8.59 25.79
C ILE A 175 5.02 8.89 25.56
N LEU A 176 4.35 8.10 24.72
CA LEU A 176 2.92 8.29 24.39
C LEU A 176 2.02 8.04 25.60
N LYS A 177 2.34 7.03 26.42
CA LYS A 177 1.62 6.75 27.66
C LYS A 177 1.70 7.92 28.65
N ALA A 178 2.89 8.47 28.83
CA ALA A 178 3.08 9.66 29.70
C ALA A 178 2.33 10.88 29.14
N ALA A 179 2.43 11.11 27.81
CA ALA A 179 1.72 12.20 27.15
C ALA A 179 0.19 12.04 27.22
N TYR A 180 -0.33 10.82 27.08
CA TYR A 180 -1.76 10.53 27.27
C TYR A 180 -2.26 10.98 28.63
N TYR A 181 -1.60 10.60 29.73
CA TYR A 181 -2.06 10.96 31.06
C TYR A 181 -1.98 12.47 31.30
N LYS A 182 -0.90 13.11 30.84
CA LYS A 182 -0.74 14.57 30.92
C LYS A 182 -1.89 15.32 30.21
N GLU A 183 -2.17 14.95 28.96
CA GLU A 183 -3.22 15.63 28.18
C GLU A 183 -4.63 15.28 28.68
N LYS A 184 -4.82 14.07 29.21
CA LYS A 184 -6.07 13.66 29.85
C LYS A 184 -6.37 14.48 31.11
N GLU A 185 -5.38 14.73 31.96
CA GLU A 185 -5.52 15.61 33.16
C GLU A 185 -5.82 17.04 32.74
N ALA A 186 -5.25 17.51 31.62
CA ALA A 186 -5.52 18.83 31.08
C ALA A 186 -6.87 18.93 30.32
N GLY A 187 -7.61 17.84 30.19
CA GLY A 187 -8.88 17.81 29.44
C GLY A 187 -8.72 18.03 27.95
N ASN A 188 -7.56 17.69 27.36
CA ASN A 188 -7.24 17.93 25.96
C ASN A 188 -7.51 16.66 25.11
N ASP A 189 -8.23 16.82 24.00
CA ASP A 189 -8.55 15.73 23.05
C ASP A 189 -7.34 15.05 22.42
N LEU A 190 -6.15 15.68 22.48
CA LEU A 190 -4.90 15.09 22.03
C LEU A 190 -4.56 13.79 22.79
N ALA A 191 -5.07 13.62 24.00
CA ALA A 191 -4.99 12.38 24.77
C ALA A 191 -5.52 11.18 23.96
N ASN A 192 -6.64 11.34 23.27
CA ASN A 192 -7.27 10.26 22.50
C ASN A 192 -6.33 9.76 21.40
N ARG A 193 -5.67 10.67 20.68
CA ARG A 193 -4.66 10.34 19.67
C ARG A 193 -3.46 9.60 20.26
N TYR A 194 -2.97 10.06 21.42
CA TYR A 194 -1.85 9.39 22.09
C TYR A 194 -2.21 7.98 22.56
N ALA A 195 -3.45 7.73 23.00
CA ALA A 195 -3.90 6.38 23.33
C ALA A 195 -3.81 5.43 22.13
N PHE A 196 -4.25 5.89 20.95
CA PHE A 196 -4.18 5.11 19.71
C PHE A 196 -2.75 4.75 19.32
N TYR A 197 -1.85 5.72 19.28
CA TYR A 197 -0.45 5.47 18.90
C TYR A 197 0.35 4.75 19.99
N CYS A 198 -0.05 4.86 21.26
CA CYS A 198 0.47 4.05 22.36
C CYS A 198 0.15 2.56 22.13
N ALA A 199 -1.09 2.24 21.75
CA ALA A 199 -1.50 0.88 21.39
C ALA A 199 -0.67 0.33 20.20
N GLN A 200 -0.43 1.14 19.16
CA GLN A 200 0.40 0.74 18.03
C GLN A 200 1.85 0.47 18.46
N SER A 201 2.44 1.35 19.26
CA SER A 201 3.82 1.20 19.74
C SER A 201 3.99 -0.05 20.61
N PHE A 202 3.02 -0.39 21.47
CA PHE A 202 3.01 -1.65 22.20
C PHE A 202 2.91 -2.86 21.27
N LYS A 203 2.05 -2.81 20.25
CA LYS A 203 1.96 -3.86 19.22
C LYS A 203 3.29 -4.05 18.49
N ASP A 204 3.91 -2.95 18.04
CA ASP A 204 5.14 -2.97 17.25
C ASP A 204 6.37 -3.39 18.07
N SER A 205 6.32 -3.19 19.41
CA SER A 205 7.29 -3.74 20.38
C SER A 205 6.95 -5.16 20.84
N ASN A 206 5.94 -5.81 20.25
CA ASN A 206 5.45 -7.16 20.58
C ASN A 206 4.93 -7.33 22.03
N GLN A 207 4.52 -6.24 22.66
CA GLN A 207 3.86 -6.24 23.97
C GLN A 207 2.35 -6.43 23.77
N VAL A 208 1.94 -7.69 23.51
CA VAL A 208 0.60 -8.03 23.02
C VAL A 208 -0.50 -7.65 24.02
N ASP A 209 -0.28 -7.88 25.32
CA ASP A 209 -1.32 -7.62 26.34
C ASP A 209 -1.53 -6.12 26.55
N ASP A 210 -0.45 -5.35 26.61
CA ASP A 210 -0.54 -3.88 26.67
C ASP A 210 -1.23 -3.33 25.39
N ALA A 211 -0.85 -3.84 24.23
CA ALA A 211 -1.49 -3.43 22.97
C ALA A 211 -3.00 -3.70 22.98
N ILE A 212 -3.44 -4.85 23.48
CA ILE A 212 -4.86 -5.18 23.62
C ILE A 212 -5.55 -4.21 24.58
N GLU A 213 -4.94 -3.92 25.73
CA GLU A 213 -5.50 -2.96 26.71
C GLU A 213 -5.74 -1.60 26.05
N TRP A 214 -4.71 -1.03 25.41
CA TRP A 214 -4.79 0.31 24.83
C TRP A 214 -5.69 0.36 23.58
N TYR A 215 -5.67 -0.64 22.71
CA TYR A 215 -6.62 -0.69 21.60
C TYR A 215 -8.07 -0.85 22.07
N THR A 216 -8.30 -1.61 23.16
CA THR A 216 -9.64 -1.74 23.76
C THR A 216 -10.12 -0.40 24.30
N LEU A 217 -9.24 0.35 24.98
CA LEU A 217 -9.54 1.70 25.44
C LEU A 217 -10.00 2.61 24.29
N VAL A 218 -9.29 2.59 23.14
CA VAL A 218 -9.64 3.37 21.95
C VAL A 218 -10.94 2.89 21.31
N ALA A 219 -11.08 1.59 21.11
CA ALA A 219 -12.23 1.02 20.39
C ALA A 219 -13.55 1.15 21.18
N ASP A 220 -13.49 1.00 22.52
CA ASP A 220 -14.68 0.80 23.33
C ASP A 220 -15.06 2.03 24.17
N THR A 221 -14.10 2.91 24.48
CA THR A 221 -14.30 3.92 25.52
C THR A 221 -14.06 5.35 25.04
N LEU A 222 -12.95 5.60 24.33
CA LEU A 222 -12.55 6.96 23.97
C LEU A 222 -13.29 7.49 22.74
N PRO A 223 -13.59 8.81 22.69
CA PRO A 223 -14.22 9.44 21.52
C PRO A 223 -13.20 9.74 20.42
N ASN A 224 -12.37 8.77 20.08
CA ASN A 224 -11.40 8.87 19.00
C ASN A 224 -12.06 9.07 17.64
N TRP A 225 -11.29 9.57 16.71
CA TRP A 225 -11.68 9.59 15.30
C TRP A 225 -12.13 8.21 14.83
N VAL A 226 -13.23 8.13 14.09
CA VAL A 226 -13.86 6.86 13.70
C VAL A 226 -12.88 5.90 13.00
N GLN A 227 -11.91 6.45 12.26
CA GLN A 227 -10.88 5.64 11.60
C GLN A 227 -9.88 5.01 12.58
N GLU A 228 -9.52 5.70 13.66
CA GLU A 228 -8.69 5.15 14.72
C GLU A 228 -9.44 4.04 15.47
N ARG A 229 -10.73 4.20 15.71
CA ARG A 229 -11.59 3.19 16.34
C ARG A 229 -11.77 1.97 15.42
N TYR A 230 -12.02 2.20 14.13
CA TYR A 230 -12.09 1.13 13.12
C TYR A 230 -10.81 0.29 13.13
N TYR A 231 -9.67 0.96 12.95
CA TYR A 231 -8.37 0.30 12.90
C TYR A 231 -8.05 -0.44 14.20
N SER A 232 -8.37 0.15 15.37
CA SER A 232 -8.20 -0.50 16.66
C SER A 232 -8.99 -1.81 16.76
N CYS A 233 -10.23 -1.85 16.25
CA CYS A 233 -11.00 -3.08 16.18
C CYS A 233 -10.34 -4.13 15.29
N VAL A 234 -9.84 -3.75 14.11
CA VAL A 234 -9.13 -4.69 13.22
C VAL A 234 -7.89 -5.25 13.91
N MET A 235 -7.11 -4.40 14.58
CA MET A 235 -5.92 -4.83 15.33
C MET A 235 -6.26 -5.75 16.50
N LEU A 236 -7.31 -5.45 17.26
CA LEU A 236 -7.81 -6.33 18.31
C LEU A 236 -8.20 -7.70 17.76
N GLY A 237 -8.89 -7.73 16.63
CA GLY A 237 -9.22 -8.99 15.94
C GLY A 237 -7.98 -9.84 15.66
N GLN A 238 -6.93 -9.22 15.11
CA GLN A 238 -5.65 -9.89 14.83
C GLN A 238 -4.90 -10.31 16.10
N LEU A 239 -4.87 -9.47 17.12
CA LEU A 239 -4.18 -9.79 18.39
C LEU A 239 -4.87 -10.91 19.15
N TYR A 240 -6.20 -10.92 19.19
CA TYR A 240 -6.95 -12.04 19.79
C TYR A 240 -6.81 -13.33 19.00
N GLU A 241 -6.69 -13.24 17.66
CA GLU A 241 -6.35 -14.41 16.84
C GLU A 241 -4.98 -14.98 17.25
N ARG A 242 -3.95 -14.15 17.37
CA ARG A 242 -2.61 -14.58 17.83
C ARG A 242 -2.65 -15.23 19.22
N LYS A 243 -3.60 -14.83 20.07
CA LYS A 243 -3.86 -15.45 21.39
C LYS A 243 -4.74 -16.70 21.32
N GLY A 244 -5.19 -17.11 20.15
CA GLY A 244 -6.10 -18.24 19.97
C GLY A 244 -7.54 -18.00 20.48
N ASN A 245 -7.91 -16.74 20.74
CA ASN A 245 -9.27 -16.40 21.18
C ASN A 245 -10.15 -16.08 19.97
N PHE A 246 -10.78 -17.12 19.45
CA PHE A 246 -11.60 -17.04 18.24
C PHE A 246 -12.80 -16.09 18.40
N GLU A 247 -13.53 -16.20 19.51
CA GLU A 247 -14.75 -15.42 19.74
C GLU A 247 -14.46 -13.92 19.76
N LYS A 248 -13.45 -13.51 20.52
CA LYS A 248 -13.06 -12.09 20.59
C LYS A 248 -12.47 -11.61 19.25
N SER A 249 -11.74 -12.47 18.54
CA SER A 249 -11.21 -12.13 17.21
C SER A 249 -12.34 -11.79 16.26
N ILE A 250 -13.35 -12.69 16.12
CA ILE A 250 -14.52 -12.45 15.26
C ILE A 250 -15.31 -11.23 15.72
N TYR A 251 -15.53 -11.10 17.04
CA TYR A 251 -16.26 -9.96 17.61
C TYR A 251 -15.66 -8.62 17.16
N TYR A 252 -14.34 -8.43 17.37
CA TYR A 252 -13.71 -7.16 17.05
C TYR A 252 -13.58 -6.93 15.54
N PHE A 253 -13.32 -7.96 14.75
CA PHE A 253 -13.34 -7.84 13.30
C PHE A 253 -14.69 -7.34 12.79
N LEU A 254 -15.80 -7.90 13.26
CA LEU A 254 -17.13 -7.49 12.84
C LEU A 254 -17.53 -6.12 13.44
N LYS A 255 -17.10 -5.83 14.68
CA LYS A 255 -17.35 -4.54 15.32
C LYS A 255 -16.74 -3.38 14.58
N SER A 256 -15.66 -3.59 13.82
CA SER A 256 -15.06 -2.52 13.01
C SER A 256 -16.06 -1.84 12.07
N SER A 257 -17.00 -2.61 11.50
CA SER A 257 -18.01 -2.08 10.57
C SER A 257 -19.05 -1.15 11.22
N GLU A 258 -19.13 -1.11 12.56
CA GLU A 258 -19.96 -0.13 13.27
C GLU A 258 -19.36 1.29 13.22
N PHE A 259 -18.03 1.39 12.98
CA PHE A 259 -17.33 2.67 12.88
C PHE A 259 -17.22 3.18 11.45
N ASP A 260 -17.03 2.27 10.49
CA ASP A 260 -16.99 2.61 9.07
C ASP A 260 -17.55 1.44 8.25
N SER A 261 -18.81 1.56 7.84
CA SER A 261 -19.50 0.52 7.08
C SER A 261 -19.03 0.41 5.62
N GLU A 262 -18.27 1.38 5.11
CA GLU A 262 -17.70 1.33 3.76
C GLU A 262 -16.38 0.54 3.71
N ARG A 263 -15.74 0.33 4.86
CA ARG A 263 -14.52 -0.48 4.98
C ARG A 263 -14.87 -1.94 5.25
N ILE A 264 -14.23 -2.85 4.52
CA ILE A 264 -14.54 -4.28 4.62
C ILE A 264 -13.41 -5.12 5.22
N GLU A 265 -12.26 -4.54 5.57
CA GLU A 265 -11.08 -5.31 5.99
C GLU A 265 -11.39 -6.20 7.19
N GLY A 266 -12.07 -5.67 8.22
CA GLY A 266 -12.47 -6.47 9.38
C GLY A 266 -13.41 -7.60 8.99
N VAL A 267 -14.40 -7.34 8.14
CA VAL A 267 -15.33 -8.34 7.62
C VAL A 267 -14.59 -9.44 6.84
N VAL A 268 -13.65 -9.06 5.99
CA VAL A 268 -12.86 -10.02 5.18
C VAL A 268 -11.97 -10.89 6.06
N PHE A 269 -11.30 -10.30 7.06
CA PHE A 269 -10.52 -11.08 8.03
C PHE A 269 -11.42 -12.01 8.86
N ALA A 270 -12.61 -11.56 9.27
CA ALA A 270 -13.58 -12.44 9.92
C ALA A 270 -13.97 -13.60 8.98
N CYS A 271 -14.24 -13.34 7.70
CA CYS A 271 -14.59 -14.37 6.73
C CYS A 271 -13.48 -15.41 6.54
N ASP A 272 -12.22 -15.00 6.51
CA ASP A 272 -11.10 -15.95 6.43
C ASP A 272 -11.06 -16.87 7.68
N ARG A 273 -11.32 -16.34 8.88
CA ARG A 273 -11.37 -17.12 10.12
C ARG A 273 -12.59 -18.05 10.18
N LEU A 274 -13.77 -17.52 9.83
CA LEU A 274 -15.01 -18.32 9.77
C LEU A 274 -14.88 -19.46 8.75
N ARG A 275 -14.27 -19.21 7.59
CA ARG A 275 -13.98 -20.22 6.59
C ARG A 275 -13.10 -21.35 7.15
N ARG A 276 -12.02 -21.00 7.85
CA ARG A 276 -11.12 -21.98 8.49
C ARG A 276 -11.79 -22.76 9.59
N ALA A 277 -12.81 -22.18 10.22
CA ALA A 277 -13.67 -22.86 11.21
C ALA A 277 -14.86 -23.61 10.59
N ASN A 278 -14.90 -23.77 9.25
CA ASN A 278 -15.98 -24.42 8.50
C ASN A 278 -17.36 -23.76 8.66
N MET A 279 -17.41 -22.48 9.03
CA MET A 279 -18.65 -21.71 9.19
C MET A 279 -19.08 -21.06 7.86
N HIS A 280 -19.19 -21.86 6.81
CA HIS A 280 -19.34 -21.41 5.43
C HIS A 280 -20.59 -20.59 5.16
N GLN A 281 -21.72 -20.88 5.83
CA GLN A 281 -22.96 -20.10 5.69
C GLN A 281 -22.78 -18.66 6.14
N LEU A 282 -22.05 -18.42 7.25
CA LEU A 282 -21.77 -17.07 7.73
C LEU A 282 -20.85 -16.30 6.76
N VAL A 283 -19.87 -16.98 6.18
CA VAL A 283 -19.01 -16.36 5.14
C VAL A 283 -19.86 -15.89 3.96
N MET A 284 -20.77 -16.74 3.44
CA MET A 284 -21.60 -16.38 2.30
C MET A 284 -22.58 -15.24 2.63
N MET A 285 -23.17 -15.23 3.83
CA MET A 285 -24.02 -14.12 4.29
C MET A 285 -23.25 -12.78 4.28
N LEU A 286 -22.05 -12.78 4.85
CA LEU A 286 -21.19 -11.58 4.88
C LEU A 286 -20.74 -11.18 3.47
N TYR A 287 -20.38 -12.16 2.64
CA TYR A 287 -19.99 -11.89 1.26
C TYR A 287 -21.13 -11.25 0.47
N HIS A 288 -22.34 -11.76 0.54
CA HIS A 288 -23.52 -11.17 -0.13
C HIS A 288 -23.76 -9.73 0.30
N LYS A 289 -23.59 -9.42 1.58
CA LYS A 289 -23.79 -8.08 2.12
C LYS A 289 -22.71 -7.09 1.64
N TYR A 290 -21.44 -7.51 1.62
CA TYR A 290 -20.32 -6.57 1.49
C TYR A 290 -19.54 -6.65 0.16
N LYS A 291 -19.84 -7.57 -0.76
CA LYS A 291 -19.07 -7.82 -2.01
C LYS A 291 -18.96 -6.63 -2.98
N ASN A 292 -19.80 -5.62 -2.84
CA ASN A 292 -19.81 -4.44 -3.72
C ASN A 292 -19.16 -3.20 -3.08
N TYR A 293 -18.61 -3.33 -1.88
CA TYR A 293 -17.97 -2.21 -1.20
C TYR A 293 -16.54 -2.03 -1.68
N ASN A 294 -16.22 -0.80 -2.08
CA ASN A 294 -14.88 -0.39 -2.47
C ASN A 294 -14.67 1.04 -1.94
N PRO A 295 -13.99 1.22 -0.81
CA PRO A 295 -13.87 2.53 -0.18
C PRO A 295 -12.99 3.46 -1.01
N ASP A 296 -13.32 4.74 -1.01
CA ASP A 296 -12.37 5.78 -1.39
C ASP A 296 -11.21 5.77 -0.37
N PRO A 297 -9.95 5.60 -0.78
CA PRO A 297 -8.81 5.61 0.14
C PRO A 297 -8.57 6.96 0.79
N LYS A 298 -9.14 8.03 0.25
CA LYS A 298 -9.11 9.37 0.84
C LYS A 298 -9.85 9.35 2.16
N ASN A 299 -9.30 10.00 3.16
CA ASN A 299 -9.86 10.04 4.52
C ASN A 299 -9.96 8.68 5.24
N LYS A 300 -9.29 7.65 4.75
CA LYS A 300 -9.18 6.34 5.43
C LYS A 300 -7.80 6.19 6.06
N LEU A 301 -7.78 5.87 7.35
CA LEU A 301 -6.52 5.63 8.06
C LEU A 301 -6.06 4.19 7.83
N PHE A 302 -4.84 3.99 7.32
CA PHE A 302 -4.19 2.69 7.18
C PHE A 302 -5.06 1.63 6.47
N LEU A 303 -5.45 1.92 5.22
CA LEU A 303 -6.27 1.02 4.42
C LEU A 303 -5.45 -0.22 4.00
N PHE A 304 -5.86 -1.42 4.45
CA PHE A 304 -5.27 -2.68 3.99
C PHE A 304 -5.76 -2.99 2.57
N ARG A 305 -4.85 -3.24 1.65
CA ARG A 305 -5.19 -3.50 0.24
C ARG A 305 -5.63 -4.94 -0.01
N GLU A 306 -5.00 -5.90 0.65
CA GLU A 306 -5.22 -7.33 0.44
C GLU A 306 -6.70 -7.77 0.50
N PRO A 307 -7.53 -7.28 1.42
CA PRO A 307 -8.97 -7.55 1.43
C PRO A 307 -9.70 -7.18 0.14
N TYR A 308 -9.23 -6.15 -0.57
CA TYR A 308 -9.81 -5.66 -1.82
C TYR A 308 -9.18 -6.28 -3.07
N GLU A 309 -8.05 -6.96 -2.91
CA GLU A 309 -7.28 -7.59 -3.98
C GLU A 309 -7.57 -9.08 -4.15
N GLY A 310 -8.73 -9.56 -3.65
CA GLY A 310 -9.22 -10.93 -3.87
C GLY A 310 -9.30 -11.83 -2.65
N LEU A 311 -8.86 -11.41 -1.45
CA LEU A 311 -8.98 -12.24 -0.25
C LEU A 311 -10.43 -12.53 0.12
N PHE A 312 -11.34 -11.60 -0.13
CA PHE A 312 -12.77 -11.78 0.08
C PHE A 312 -13.36 -12.82 -0.88
N GLU A 313 -13.06 -12.67 -2.17
CA GLU A 313 -13.45 -13.60 -3.21
C GLU A 313 -12.85 -15.00 -2.98
N TYR A 314 -11.60 -15.07 -2.50
CA TYR A 314 -10.98 -16.35 -2.14
C TYR A 314 -11.75 -17.07 -1.04
N SER A 315 -12.09 -16.37 0.03
CA SER A 315 -12.88 -16.96 1.13
C SER A 315 -14.27 -17.39 0.68
N ALA A 316 -14.92 -16.58 -0.16
CA ALA A 316 -16.23 -16.89 -0.73
C ALA A 316 -16.19 -18.07 -1.71
N SER A 317 -15.16 -18.16 -2.57
CA SER A 317 -15.04 -19.26 -3.53
C SER A 317 -14.95 -20.63 -2.86
N ILE A 318 -14.22 -20.72 -1.75
CA ILE A 318 -14.13 -21.98 -0.98
C ILE A 318 -15.45 -22.26 -0.26
N SER A 319 -16.06 -21.25 0.36
CA SER A 319 -17.28 -21.42 1.14
C SER A 319 -18.48 -21.80 0.28
N ALA A 320 -18.55 -21.30 -0.94
CA ALA A 320 -19.61 -21.60 -1.90
C ALA A 320 -19.67 -23.07 -2.32
N LEU A 321 -18.55 -23.80 -2.27
CA LEU A 321 -18.54 -25.25 -2.49
C LEU A 321 -19.32 -26.01 -1.42
N ASN A 322 -19.46 -25.42 -0.22
CA ASN A 322 -20.10 -26.03 0.93
C ASN A 322 -21.53 -25.50 1.18
N THR A 323 -22.02 -24.54 0.36
CA THR A 323 -23.30 -23.83 0.59
C THR A 323 -24.26 -23.89 -0.60
N LYS A 324 -24.10 -24.78 -1.55
CA LYS A 324 -24.92 -24.89 -2.76
C LYS A 324 -24.89 -23.63 -3.66
N GLU A 325 -23.89 -22.78 -3.51
CA GLU A 325 -23.74 -21.54 -4.28
C GLU A 325 -22.58 -21.63 -5.27
N LYS A 326 -22.35 -22.82 -5.82
CA LYS A 326 -21.22 -23.14 -6.69
C LYS A 326 -21.02 -22.16 -7.86
N PRO A 327 -22.08 -21.69 -8.57
CA PRO A 327 -21.89 -20.68 -9.63
C PRO A 327 -21.32 -19.35 -9.12
N LEU A 328 -21.73 -18.90 -7.94
CA LEU A 328 -21.17 -17.70 -7.30
C LEU A 328 -19.70 -17.92 -6.90
N GLY A 329 -19.40 -19.10 -6.34
CA GLY A 329 -18.03 -19.46 -5.99
C GLY A 329 -17.08 -19.48 -7.19
N PHE A 330 -17.54 -19.98 -8.34
CA PHE A 330 -16.79 -19.89 -9.59
C PHE A 330 -16.61 -18.42 -10.05
N SER A 331 -17.65 -17.61 -10.00
CA SER A 331 -17.56 -16.18 -10.31
C SER A 331 -16.51 -15.47 -9.45
N CYS A 332 -16.41 -15.81 -8.16
CA CYS A 332 -15.36 -15.29 -7.28
C CYS A 332 -13.96 -15.73 -7.73
N ALA A 333 -13.78 -17.03 -8.04
CA ALA A 333 -12.51 -17.56 -8.52
C ALA A 333 -12.09 -16.91 -9.86
N ARG A 334 -13.03 -16.76 -10.79
CA ARG A 334 -12.83 -16.06 -12.07
C ARG A 334 -12.36 -14.61 -11.86
N LYS A 335 -13.01 -13.86 -10.97
CA LYS A 335 -12.63 -12.47 -10.63
C LYS A 335 -11.19 -12.39 -10.14
N ILE A 336 -10.73 -13.35 -9.32
CA ILE A 336 -9.34 -13.40 -8.87
C ILE A 336 -8.39 -13.61 -10.05
N ILE A 337 -8.65 -14.57 -10.92
CA ILE A 337 -7.75 -14.90 -12.03
C ILE A 337 -7.62 -13.74 -13.00
N LEU A 338 -8.73 -13.10 -13.36
CA LEU A 338 -8.78 -12.05 -14.35
C LEU A 338 -8.34 -10.68 -13.81
N GLY A 339 -8.50 -10.41 -12.50
CA GLY A 339 -8.41 -9.05 -11.98
C GLY A 339 -7.43 -8.80 -10.84
N THR A 340 -6.98 -9.82 -10.08
CA THR A 340 -6.07 -9.54 -8.97
C THR A 340 -4.61 -9.41 -9.40
N THR A 341 -3.91 -8.46 -8.78
CA THR A 341 -2.46 -8.31 -8.88
C THR A 341 -1.70 -9.05 -7.77
N ASN A 342 -2.42 -9.63 -6.79
CA ASN A 342 -1.83 -10.36 -5.68
C ASN A 342 -1.51 -11.81 -6.09
N ASP A 343 -0.23 -12.08 -6.38
CA ASP A 343 0.23 -13.39 -6.85
C ASP A 343 0.00 -14.52 -5.83
N ASN A 344 0.04 -14.23 -4.54
CA ASN A 344 -0.22 -15.24 -3.49
C ASN A 344 -1.67 -15.72 -3.55
N ILE A 345 -2.62 -14.79 -3.66
CA ILE A 345 -4.05 -15.11 -3.78
C ILE A 345 -4.32 -15.81 -5.11
N LYS A 346 -3.69 -15.33 -6.20
CA LYS A 346 -3.80 -15.94 -7.52
C LYS A 346 -3.26 -17.39 -7.54
N ASN A 347 -2.14 -17.65 -6.89
CA ASN A 347 -1.62 -19.01 -6.76
C ASN A 347 -2.51 -19.93 -5.90
N ALA A 348 -3.04 -19.40 -4.79
CA ALA A 348 -3.92 -20.15 -3.91
C ALA A 348 -5.25 -20.55 -4.57
N ILE A 349 -5.77 -19.71 -5.49
CA ILE A 349 -7.07 -20.02 -6.15
C ILE A 349 -6.97 -21.20 -7.12
N PHE A 350 -5.80 -21.54 -7.66
CA PHE A 350 -5.65 -22.69 -8.55
C PHE A 350 -5.99 -24.01 -7.88
N ASP A 351 -5.70 -24.16 -6.59
CA ASP A 351 -6.11 -25.35 -5.83
C ASP A 351 -7.62 -25.45 -5.69
N VAL A 352 -8.31 -24.31 -5.69
CA VAL A 352 -9.77 -24.22 -5.59
C VAL A 352 -10.43 -24.46 -6.94
N LEU A 353 -9.83 -24.00 -8.04
CA LEU A 353 -10.37 -24.13 -9.41
C LEU A 353 -10.61 -25.58 -9.85
N ARG A 354 -9.85 -26.55 -9.32
CA ARG A 354 -10.09 -27.97 -9.62
C ARG A 354 -11.50 -28.45 -9.26
N PHE A 355 -12.16 -27.76 -8.33
CA PHE A 355 -13.55 -28.07 -7.96
C PHE A 355 -14.58 -27.38 -8.86
N TYR A 356 -14.12 -26.47 -9.75
CA TYR A 356 -14.92 -25.66 -10.67
C TYR A 356 -14.61 -25.97 -12.14
N ILE A 357 -14.07 -27.16 -12.45
CA ILE A 357 -13.61 -27.51 -13.81
C ILE A 357 -14.74 -27.38 -14.85
N HIS A 358 -15.96 -27.82 -14.52
CA HIS A 358 -17.08 -27.74 -15.46
C HIS A 358 -17.43 -26.27 -15.76
N GLU A 359 -17.57 -25.47 -14.73
CA GLU A 359 -17.85 -24.03 -14.84
C GLU A 359 -16.72 -23.30 -15.61
N LEU A 360 -15.48 -23.68 -15.34
CA LEU A 360 -14.31 -23.12 -16.03
C LEU A 360 -14.30 -23.45 -17.52
N LEU A 361 -14.61 -24.68 -17.89
CA LEU A 361 -14.64 -25.10 -19.29
C LEU A 361 -15.84 -24.50 -20.04
N ASP A 362 -16.95 -24.23 -19.37
CA ASP A 362 -18.14 -23.64 -19.97
C ASP A 362 -18.12 -22.09 -19.98
N ASP A 363 -17.15 -21.48 -19.29
CA ASP A 363 -17.04 -20.01 -19.17
C ASP A 363 -16.68 -19.34 -20.49
N ILE A 364 -17.28 -18.16 -20.73
CA ILE A 364 -17.04 -17.37 -21.95
C ILE A 364 -15.60 -16.85 -22.01
N ASP A 365 -14.98 -16.55 -20.87
CA ASP A 365 -13.62 -16.05 -20.77
C ASP A 365 -12.60 -17.19 -20.54
N SER A 366 -12.97 -18.45 -20.77
CA SER A 366 -12.06 -19.58 -20.59
C SER A 366 -10.79 -19.51 -21.44
N LEU A 367 -10.85 -18.83 -22.59
CA LEU A 367 -9.69 -18.58 -23.45
C LEU A 367 -8.76 -17.53 -22.79
N ASP A 368 -9.28 -16.45 -22.25
CA ASP A 368 -8.48 -15.45 -21.56
C ASP A 368 -7.82 -16.03 -20.31
N MET A 369 -8.56 -16.84 -19.56
CA MET A 369 -8.01 -17.60 -18.43
C MET A 369 -6.88 -18.53 -18.87
N PHE A 370 -7.02 -19.21 -20.03
CA PHE A 370 -5.95 -20.02 -20.59
C PHE A 370 -4.68 -19.21 -20.85
N TYR A 371 -4.77 -18.02 -21.46
CA TYR A 371 -3.61 -17.15 -21.70
C TYR A 371 -2.95 -16.69 -20.41
N ILE A 372 -3.73 -16.29 -19.41
CA ILE A 372 -3.20 -15.91 -18.09
C ILE A 372 -2.47 -17.10 -17.44
N LEU A 373 -3.05 -18.29 -17.47
CA LEU A 373 -2.43 -19.49 -16.92
C LEU A 373 -1.15 -19.86 -17.68
N THR A 374 -1.11 -19.63 -19.01
CA THR A 374 0.08 -19.87 -19.83
C THR A 374 1.23 -18.97 -19.42
N SER A 375 0.99 -17.71 -19.09
CA SER A 375 2.03 -16.77 -18.66
C SER A 375 2.71 -17.12 -17.34
N ILE A 376 2.04 -17.90 -16.48
CA ILE A 376 2.52 -18.22 -15.13
C ILE A 376 2.88 -19.69 -14.91
N ILE A 377 2.55 -20.59 -15.84
CA ILE A 377 2.74 -22.05 -15.66
C ILE A 377 4.21 -22.43 -15.45
N HIS A 378 5.13 -21.70 -16.06
CA HIS A 378 6.57 -21.97 -15.95
C HIS A 378 7.20 -21.44 -14.64
N THR A 379 6.53 -20.52 -13.96
CA THR A 379 7.02 -19.90 -12.71
C THR A 379 6.32 -20.46 -11.49
N SER A 380 5.17 -21.12 -11.66
CA SER A 380 4.40 -21.70 -10.56
C SER A 380 4.74 -23.17 -10.35
N SER A 381 5.02 -23.54 -9.09
CA SER A 381 5.20 -24.93 -8.68
C SER A 381 3.89 -25.65 -8.34
N ASN A 382 2.73 -25.01 -8.55
CA ASN A 382 1.43 -25.58 -8.19
C ASN A 382 1.00 -26.66 -9.19
N PRO A 383 0.88 -27.96 -8.79
CA PRO A 383 0.52 -29.06 -9.71
C PRO A 383 -0.91 -28.96 -10.24
N ALA A 384 -1.82 -28.30 -9.53
CA ALA A 384 -3.20 -28.10 -10.00
C ALA A 384 -3.22 -27.20 -11.25
N LEU A 385 -2.30 -26.25 -11.35
CA LEU A 385 -2.19 -25.34 -12.48
C LEU A 385 -1.94 -26.09 -13.79
N ALA A 386 -1.00 -27.04 -13.80
CA ALA A 386 -0.69 -27.85 -15.00
C ALA A 386 -1.90 -28.67 -15.46
N THR A 387 -2.67 -29.23 -14.49
CA THR A 387 -3.89 -29.99 -14.81
C THR A 387 -4.95 -29.08 -15.44
N ILE A 388 -5.21 -27.92 -14.88
CA ILE A 388 -6.18 -26.94 -15.36
C ILE A 388 -5.76 -26.42 -16.73
N TRP A 389 -4.48 -26.08 -16.91
CA TRP A 389 -3.93 -25.62 -18.17
C TRP A 389 -4.13 -26.66 -19.29
N ASN A 390 -3.83 -27.94 -19.02
CA ASN A 390 -4.03 -29.01 -20.01
C ASN A 390 -5.48 -29.18 -20.42
N LEU A 391 -6.45 -28.99 -19.51
CA LEU A 391 -7.88 -29.07 -19.82
C LEU A 391 -8.30 -27.91 -20.72
N LEU A 392 -7.90 -26.70 -20.41
CA LEU A 392 -8.16 -25.52 -21.23
C LEU A 392 -7.47 -25.59 -22.59
N PHE A 393 -6.23 -26.06 -22.64
CA PHE A 393 -5.52 -26.30 -23.91
C PHE A 393 -6.29 -27.29 -24.78
N LYS A 394 -6.74 -28.41 -24.26
CA LYS A 394 -7.55 -29.38 -25.02
C LYS A 394 -8.85 -28.79 -25.55
N LYS A 395 -9.49 -27.90 -24.78
CA LYS A 395 -10.70 -27.20 -25.23
C LYS A 395 -10.38 -26.24 -26.37
N HIS A 396 -9.35 -25.41 -26.26
CA HIS A 396 -9.08 -24.30 -27.17
C HIS A 396 -8.09 -24.62 -28.28
N LYS A 397 -7.50 -25.83 -28.34
CA LYS A 397 -6.47 -26.19 -29.32
C LYS A 397 -6.85 -25.86 -30.77
N ASN A 398 -8.13 -26.06 -31.13
CA ASN A 398 -8.60 -25.79 -32.53
C ASN A 398 -8.76 -24.27 -32.78
N ASP A 399 -8.96 -23.46 -31.76
CA ASP A 399 -9.06 -22.01 -31.89
C ASP A 399 -7.66 -21.37 -31.93
N LEU A 400 -6.70 -21.97 -31.23
CA LEU A 400 -5.29 -21.58 -31.25
C LEU A 400 -4.59 -21.89 -32.59
N ILE A 401 -5.06 -22.93 -33.29
CA ILE A 401 -4.53 -23.34 -34.61
C ILE A 401 -5.17 -22.53 -35.75
N LYS A 402 -6.32 -21.92 -35.56
CA LYS A 402 -6.91 -21.04 -36.55
C LYS A 402 -6.06 -19.78 -36.71
N THR A 403 -5.43 -19.62 -37.89
CA THR A 403 -4.80 -18.34 -38.25
C THR A 403 -5.79 -17.21 -38.01
N PRO A 404 -5.43 -16.16 -37.27
CA PRO A 404 -6.32 -15.04 -37.01
C PRO A 404 -6.79 -14.49 -38.37
N LYS A 405 -8.11 -14.34 -38.54
CA LYS A 405 -8.64 -13.62 -39.72
C LYS A 405 -8.00 -12.24 -39.72
N PRO A 406 -7.45 -11.76 -40.84
CA PRO A 406 -6.84 -10.44 -40.88
C PRO A 406 -7.87 -9.41 -40.40
N ILE A 407 -7.57 -8.77 -39.30
CA ILE A 407 -8.37 -7.67 -38.78
C ILE A 407 -8.17 -6.53 -39.78
N LYS A 408 -9.24 -6.08 -40.43
CA LYS A 408 -9.20 -4.86 -41.25
C LYS A 408 -9.05 -3.67 -40.32
N VAL A 409 -7.82 -3.30 -40.00
CA VAL A 409 -7.52 -2.11 -39.21
C VAL A 409 -7.71 -0.89 -40.13
N LYS A 410 -8.57 0.02 -39.71
CA LYS A 410 -8.72 1.35 -40.33
C LYS A 410 -7.67 2.32 -39.74
N SER A 411 -6.43 1.90 -39.64
CA SER A 411 -5.35 2.72 -39.10
C SER A 411 -4.31 3.01 -40.17
N THR A 412 -3.77 4.21 -40.18
CA THR A 412 -2.67 4.64 -41.03
C THR A 412 -1.29 4.15 -40.52
N THR A 413 -1.25 3.39 -39.45
CA THR A 413 -0.05 2.76 -38.91
C THR A 413 0.13 1.35 -39.45
N VAL A 414 1.34 1.02 -39.89
CA VAL A 414 1.70 -0.33 -40.32
C VAL A 414 1.97 -1.19 -39.10
N GLU A 415 1.15 -2.23 -38.90
CA GLU A 415 1.39 -3.23 -37.86
C GLU A 415 2.22 -4.36 -38.44
N VAL A 416 3.30 -4.73 -37.79
CA VAL A 416 4.19 -5.82 -38.18
C VAL A 416 3.96 -6.99 -37.23
N PHE A 417 3.47 -8.12 -37.79
CA PHE A 417 3.35 -9.38 -37.05
C PHE A 417 4.61 -10.22 -37.26
N LEU A 418 5.21 -10.64 -36.16
CA LEU A 418 6.31 -11.59 -36.17
C LEU A 418 5.77 -12.96 -35.72
N SER A 419 5.91 -14.00 -36.54
CA SER A 419 5.46 -15.35 -36.23
C SER A 419 6.65 -16.31 -36.24
N PHE A 420 6.75 -17.15 -35.22
CA PHE A 420 7.74 -18.22 -35.15
C PHE A 420 7.06 -19.56 -34.97
N THR A 421 7.68 -20.60 -35.57
CA THR A 421 7.40 -21.99 -35.25
C THR A 421 8.57 -22.57 -34.47
N SER A 422 8.32 -23.15 -33.32
CA SER A 422 9.31 -23.87 -32.52
C SER A 422 8.99 -25.37 -32.59
N CYS A 423 10.00 -26.17 -32.88
CA CYS A 423 9.90 -27.63 -32.93
C CYS A 423 10.77 -28.22 -31.81
N LYS A 424 10.34 -28.18 -30.56
CA LYS A 424 10.99 -28.84 -29.42
C LYS A 424 12.47 -28.46 -29.20
N ARG A 425 12.90 -27.31 -29.69
CA ARG A 425 14.27 -26.82 -29.58
C ARG A 425 14.29 -25.53 -28.78
N LEU A 426 14.01 -25.63 -27.46
CA LEU A 426 13.94 -24.50 -26.54
C LEU A 426 15.20 -23.64 -26.57
N ASP A 427 16.37 -24.27 -26.69
CA ASP A 427 17.68 -23.62 -26.78
C ASP A 427 17.80 -22.68 -28.00
N LEU A 428 17.33 -23.12 -29.16
CA LEU A 428 17.32 -22.30 -30.38
C LEU A 428 16.24 -21.23 -30.30
N PHE A 429 15.09 -21.55 -29.72
CA PHE A 429 14.01 -20.60 -29.54
C PHE A 429 14.45 -19.43 -28.64
N GLU A 430 15.04 -19.71 -27.48
CA GLU A 430 15.58 -18.68 -26.60
C GLU A 430 16.65 -17.81 -27.29
N GLN A 431 17.55 -18.41 -28.05
CA GLN A 431 18.57 -17.68 -28.82
C GLN A 431 17.90 -16.76 -29.87
N THR A 432 16.88 -17.23 -30.55
CA THR A 432 16.17 -16.46 -31.57
C THR A 432 15.41 -15.29 -30.95
N VAL A 433 14.66 -15.51 -29.85
CA VAL A 433 13.94 -14.47 -29.12
C VAL A 433 14.92 -13.44 -28.57
N ASN A 434 16.01 -13.86 -27.92
CA ASN A 434 17.03 -12.96 -27.40
C ASN A 434 17.71 -12.14 -28.49
N SER A 435 17.97 -12.75 -29.67
CA SER A 435 18.53 -12.06 -30.82
C SER A 435 17.58 -10.96 -31.30
N ILE A 436 16.28 -11.26 -31.45
CA ILE A 436 15.27 -10.28 -31.87
C ILE A 436 15.15 -9.17 -30.82
N MET A 437 15.03 -9.51 -29.54
CA MET A 437 14.93 -8.53 -28.45
C MET A 437 16.14 -7.59 -28.37
N ASN A 438 17.33 -8.07 -28.75
CA ASN A 438 18.55 -7.27 -28.72
C ASN A 438 18.76 -6.41 -29.98
N HIS A 439 18.24 -6.84 -31.14
CA HIS A 439 18.53 -6.20 -32.43
C HIS A 439 17.33 -5.47 -33.03
N PHE A 440 16.12 -5.65 -32.49
CA PHE A 440 14.93 -4.97 -33.01
C PHE A 440 14.84 -3.57 -32.42
N LEU A 441 14.99 -2.54 -33.27
CA LEU A 441 15.01 -1.14 -32.83
C LEU A 441 13.65 -0.64 -32.28
N ASP A 442 12.57 -1.24 -32.76
CA ASP A 442 11.18 -0.85 -32.43
C ASP A 442 10.46 -1.89 -31.55
N LYS A 443 11.18 -2.63 -30.71
CA LYS A 443 10.59 -3.69 -29.85
C LYS A 443 9.46 -3.18 -28.94
N GLU A 444 9.47 -1.91 -28.59
CA GLU A 444 8.42 -1.25 -27.79
C GLU A 444 7.08 -1.13 -28.56
N LYS A 445 7.09 -1.30 -29.88
CA LYS A 445 5.89 -1.29 -30.73
C LYS A 445 5.29 -2.67 -30.94
N ILE A 446 5.84 -3.72 -30.32
CA ILE A 446 5.32 -5.08 -30.41
C ILE A 446 4.35 -5.30 -29.26
N ASP A 447 3.06 -5.22 -29.53
CA ASP A 447 2.01 -5.34 -28.53
C ASP A 447 1.81 -6.79 -28.03
N TYR A 448 2.09 -7.79 -28.88
CA TYR A 448 1.84 -9.20 -28.57
C TYR A 448 2.93 -10.13 -29.10
N TRP A 449 3.31 -11.09 -28.25
CA TRP A 449 4.22 -12.18 -28.62
C TRP A 449 3.50 -13.52 -28.44
N PHE A 450 3.42 -14.31 -29.52
CA PHE A 450 2.86 -15.65 -29.47
C PHE A 450 3.91 -16.66 -29.89
N CYS A 451 4.06 -17.74 -29.12
CA CYS A 451 4.82 -18.92 -29.51
C CYS A 451 3.84 -20.09 -29.64
N VAL A 452 3.89 -20.78 -30.77
CA VAL A 452 3.16 -22.02 -31.01
C VAL A 452 4.17 -23.14 -31.13
N ASP A 453 4.10 -24.12 -30.23
CA ASP A 453 4.93 -25.33 -30.24
C ASP A 453 4.24 -26.46 -31.05
#